data_a68f52222d94d31d9854a2a031755952
#
_entry.id   a68f52222d94d31d9854a2a031755952
#
_cell.length_a   1.000
_cell.length_b   1.000
_cell.length_c   1.000
_cell.angle_alpha   90.00
_cell.angle_beta   90.00
_cell.angle_gamma   90.00
#
_symmetry.space_group_name_H-M   'P 1'
#
loop_
_entity.id
_entity.type
_entity.pdbx_description
1 polymer ?
#
loop_
_entity_poly.entity_id
_entity_poly.type
_entity_poly.pdbx_seq_one_letter_code
_entity_poly.pdbx_strand_id
1 'polypeptide(L)' 'MNIYVYNVIKAAVKIRVRRGENIDDVLASYTKLTDKERAQIKKELEEE' A
#
# COMPACT_ATOMS: atom_id res chain seq x y z
N MET A 1 -13.38 3.22 1.77
CA MET A 1 -12.73 1.98 2.26
C MET A 1 -12.76 1.96 3.78
N ASN A 2 -13.05 0.81 4.35
CA ASN A 2 -13.06 0.59 5.78
C ASN A 2 -11.63 0.69 6.33
N ILE A 3 -11.45 1.28 7.52
CA ILE A 3 -10.12 1.46 8.14
C ILE A 3 -9.41 0.11 8.37
N TYR A 4 -10.14 -0.95 8.69
CA TYR A 4 -9.55 -2.27 8.88
C TYR A 4 -8.99 -2.81 7.58
N VAL A 5 -9.73 -2.66 6.49
CA VAL A 5 -9.29 -3.08 5.15
C VAL A 5 -8.06 -2.27 4.72
N TYR A 6 -8.09 -0.96 4.93
CA TYR A 6 -6.96 -0.09 4.64
C TYR A 6 -5.69 -0.56 5.37
N ASN A 7 -5.82 -0.82 6.67
CA ASN A 7 -4.67 -1.26 7.48
C ASN A 7 -4.13 -2.62 7.04
N VAL A 8 -5.01 -3.54 6.66
CA VAL A 8 -4.62 -4.87 6.16
C VAL A 8 -3.85 -4.72 4.84
N ILE A 9 -4.35 -3.91 3.92
CA ILE A 9 -3.68 -3.68 2.63
C ILE A 9 -2.33 -3.00 2.85
N LYS A 10 -2.28 -1.99 3.71
CA LYS A 10 -1.03 -1.30 4.03
C LYS A 10 0.02 -2.27 4.57
N ALA A 11 -0.37 -3.15 5.49
CA ALA A 11 0.53 -4.15 6.05
C ALA A 11 1.01 -5.13 4.98
N ALA A 12 0.13 -5.57 4.09
CA ALA A 12 0.49 -6.48 3.00
C ALA A 12 1.48 -5.82 2.04
N VAL A 13 1.25 -4.55 1.68
CA VAL A 13 2.16 -3.78 0.82
C VAL A 13 3.53 -3.67 1.47
N LYS A 14 3.57 -3.36 2.77
CA LYS A 14 4.82 -3.26 3.52
C LYS A 14 5.65 -4.55 3.45
N ILE A 15 5.00 -5.68 3.65
CA ILE A 15 5.67 -6.99 3.61
C ILE A 15 6.27 -7.23 2.22
N ARG A 16 5.51 -6.98 1.16
CA ARG A 16 5.96 -7.20 -0.21
C ARG A 16 7.13 -6.28 -0.58
N VAL A 17 7.08 -5.02 -0.16
CA VAL A 17 8.16 -4.07 -0.40
C VAL A 17 9.44 -4.51 0.32
N ARG A 18 9.31 -5.02 1.54
CA ARG A 18 10.45 -5.55 2.29
C ARG A 18 11.08 -6.78 1.64
N ARG A 19 10.31 -7.51 0.83
CA ARG A 19 10.82 -8.64 0.05
C ARG A 19 11.53 -8.21 -1.23
N GLY A 20 11.60 -6.92 -1.51
CA GLY A 20 12.27 -6.39 -2.68
C GLY A 20 11.37 -6.01 -3.84
N GLU A 21 10.04 -6.10 -3.69
CA GLU A 21 9.11 -5.68 -4.72
C GLU A 21 9.02 -4.16 -4.79
N ASN A 22 8.78 -3.63 -5.99
CA ASN A 22 8.62 -2.19 -6.20
C ASN A 22 7.26 -1.73 -5.64
N ILE A 23 7.27 -0.69 -4.80
CA ILE A 23 6.05 -0.20 -4.14
C ILE A 23 4.97 0.24 -5.13
N ASP A 24 5.35 0.90 -6.22
CA ASP A 24 4.37 1.36 -7.21
C ASP A 24 3.71 0.18 -7.91
N ASP A 25 4.46 -0.87 -8.22
CA ASP A 25 3.91 -2.09 -8.83
C ASP A 25 2.97 -2.81 -7.86
N VAL A 26 3.37 -2.90 -6.59
CA VAL A 26 2.53 -3.51 -5.56
C VAL A 26 1.21 -2.76 -5.41
N LEU A 27 1.27 -1.44 -5.31
CA LEU A 27 0.07 -0.62 -5.17
C LEU A 27 -0.84 -0.71 -6.40
N ALA A 28 -0.26 -0.78 -7.60
CA ALA A 28 -1.03 -0.94 -8.83
C ALA A 28 -1.80 -2.26 -8.87
N SER A 29 -1.30 -3.30 -8.20
CA SER A 29 -1.98 -4.60 -8.15
C SER A 29 -3.25 -4.59 -7.30
N TYR A 30 -3.40 -3.63 -6.42
CA TYR A 30 -4.60 -3.47 -5.59
C TYR A 30 -5.60 -2.55 -6.30
N THR A 31 -6.38 -3.11 -7.21
CA THR A 31 -7.28 -2.35 -8.08
C THR A 31 -8.40 -1.62 -7.35
N LYS A 32 -8.74 -2.04 -6.14
CA LYS A 32 -9.78 -1.40 -5.32
C LYS A 32 -9.33 -0.12 -4.64
N LEU A 33 -8.02 0.14 -4.62
CA LEU A 33 -7.51 1.38 -4.04
C LEU A 33 -7.74 2.55 -4.99
N THR A 34 -8.17 3.69 -4.44
CA THR A 34 -8.19 4.94 -5.19
C THR A 34 -6.77 5.49 -5.30
N ASP A 35 -6.56 6.41 -6.23
CA ASP A 35 -5.25 7.05 -6.38
C ASP A 35 -4.82 7.77 -5.10
N LYS A 36 -5.78 8.37 -4.40
CA LYS A 36 -5.54 9.04 -3.12
C LYS A 36 -5.08 8.05 -2.05
N GLU A 37 -5.72 6.89 -2.00
CA GLU A 37 -5.36 5.84 -1.02
C GLU A 37 -3.98 5.26 -1.31
N ARG A 38 -3.64 5.05 -2.59
CA ARG A 38 -2.31 4.60 -2.99
C ARG A 38 -1.24 5.60 -2.58
N ALA A 39 -1.48 6.88 -2.84
CA ALA A 39 -0.55 7.94 -2.46
C ALA A 39 -0.36 8.00 -0.94
N GLN A 40 -1.44 7.83 -0.19
CA GLN A 40 -1.39 7.84 1.27
C GLN A 40 -0.56 6.68 1.82
N ILE A 41 -0.79 5.47 1.31
CA ILE A 41 -0.04 4.28 1.71
C ILE A 41 1.44 4.45 1.39
N LYS A 42 1.75 4.90 0.19
CA LYS A 42 3.13 5.12 -0.23
C LYS A 42 3.82 6.12 0.70
N LYS A 43 3.17 7.23 1.00
CA LYS A 43 3.71 8.25 1.89
C LYS A 43 3.98 7.69 3.28
N GLU A 44 3.02 6.96 3.85
CA GLU A 44 3.16 6.40 5.19
C GLU A 44 4.31 5.38 5.26
N LEU A 45 4.46 4.55 4.25
CA LEU A 45 5.54 3.56 4.21
C LEU A 45 6.91 4.19 3.99
N GLU A 46 6.99 5.25 3.21
CA GLU A 46 8.24 5.97 2.98
C GLU A 46 8.70 6.75 4.21
N GLU A 47 7.79 7.10 5.11
CA GLU A 47 8.07 7.83 6.33
C GLU A 47 8.45 6.93 7.51
N GLU A 48 8.33 5.64 7.37
CA GLU A 48 8.69 4.68 8.43
C GLU A 48 10.19 4.51 8.61
#